data_916c13b931ff964416be560ff060ea71
#
_entry.id   916c13b931ff964416be560ff060ea71
#
_cell.length_a   1.000
_cell.length_b   1.000
_cell.length_c   1.000
_cell.angle_alpha   90.00
_cell.angle_beta   90.00
_cell.angle_gamma   90.00
#
_symmetry.space_group_name_H-M   'P 1'
#
loop_
_entity.id
_entity.type
_entity.pdbx_description
1 polymer ?
#
loop_
_entity_poly.entity_id
_entity_poly.type
_entity_poly.pdbx_seq_one_letter_code
_entity_poly.pdbx_strand_id
1 'polypeptide(L)'
;KNTFSCPYHMWTFGTDGALISAPDFERFYTTKEASALKPVAVDVCAGLIFLCFEPQESLRDYLGGMAEKFEQLAVAQATTFHEYVYETDANWKLTYDNFQENYHLRFIHPRSGGSAFAPQNPFGYPKQFGFHGPHRTQTIWTNPAPAPAPYQAEAFGRLLPRAMAEGLLETPHARK
;
A
#
# COMPACT_ATOMS: atom_id res chain seq x y z
N LYS A 1 2.13 22.25 -17.61
CA LYS A 1 2.89 21.74 -18.78
C LYS A 1 2.21 20.47 -19.25
N ASN A 2 1.94 20.38 -20.54
CA ASN A 2 1.28 19.22 -21.14
C ASN A 2 2.29 18.31 -21.88
N THR A 3 3.56 18.36 -21.51
CA THR A 3 4.64 17.61 -22.16
C THR A 3 5.70 17.17 -21.15
N PHE A 4 6.38 16.08 -21.48
CA PHE A 4 7.55 15.54 -20.77
C PHE A 4 8.75 15.60 -21.70
N SER A 5 9.87 16.18 -21.25
CA SER A 5 11.12 16.19 -22.02
C SER A 5 12.15 15.34 -21.28
N CYS A 6 12.70 14.35 -21.98
CA CYS A 6 13.76 13.51 -21.45
C CYS A 6 15.07 14.33 -21.38
N PRO A 7 15.69 14.49 -20.22
CA PRO A 7 16.91 15.30 -20.11
C PRO A 7 18.14 14.67 -20.77
N TYR A 8 18.07 13.39 -21.16
CA TYR A 8 19.19 12.70 -21.77
C TYR A 8 19.41 13.11 -23.26
N HIS A 9 18.33 13.06 -24.07
CA HIS A 9 18.41 13.42 -25.51
C HIS A 9 17.36 14.45 -25.94
N MET A 10 16.68 15.10 -24.99
CA MET A 10 15.68 16.13 -25.23
C MET A 10 14.46 15.68 -26.07
N TRP A 11 14.21 14.36 -26.12
CA TRP A 11 12.97 13.87 -26.71
C TRP A 11 11.80 14.32 -25.89
N THR A 12 10.79 14.89 -26.54
CA THR A 12 9.62 15.50 -25.88
C THR A 12 8.38 14.73 -26.27
N PHE A 13 7.66 14.28 -25.24
CA PHE A 13 6.44 13.50 -25.37
C PHE A 13 5.24 14.28 -24.84
N GLY A 14 4.07 14.06 -25.44
CA GLY A 14 2.78 14.50 -24.91
C GLY A 14 2.37 13.68 -23.67
N THR A 15 1.34 14.17 -22.98
CA THR A 15 0.73 13.43 -21.86
C THR A 15 0.01 12.16 -22.29
N ASP A 16 -0.28 12.04 -23.58
CA ASP A 16 -0.80 10.86 -24.27
C ASP A 16 0.29 9.86 -24.69
N GLY A 17 1.57 10.19 -24.45
CA GLY A 17 2.71 9.39 -24.83
C GLY A 17 3.21 9.60 -26.26
N ALA A 18 2.55 10.40 -27.08
CA ALA A 18 2.99 10.67 -28.45
C ALA A 18 4.33 11.41 -28.47
N LEU A 19 5.27 11.00 -29.36
CA LEU A 19 6.50 11.75 -29.57
C LEU A 19 6.22 13.03 -30.35
N ILE A 20 6.32 14.18 -29.67
CA ILE A 20 6.08 15.50 -30.27
C ILE A 20 7.30 15.97 -31.04
N SER A 21 8.46 15.95 -30.39
CA SER A 21 9.71 16.40 -31.00
C SER A 21 10.91 15.64 -30.47
N ALA A 22 11.91 15.50 -31.35
CA ALA A 22 13.24 14.99 -31.00
C ALA A 22 14.26 15.72 -31.88
N PRO A 23 15.42 16.12 -31.35
CA PRO A 23 16.48 16.74 -32.15
C PRO A 23 16.96 15.79 -33.26
N ASP A 24 17.19 16.33 -34.46
CA ASP A 24 17.69 15.60 -35.62
C ASP A 24 16.92 14.30 -35.92
N PHE A 25 15.59 14.29 -35.71
CA PHE A 25 14.77 13.08 -35.81
C PHE A 25 14.83 12.44 -37.21
N GLU A 26 15.06 13.23 -38.25
CA GLU A 26 15.22 12.77 -39.62
C GLU A 26 16.42 11.82 -39.85
N ARG A 27 17.32 11.73 -38.87
CA ARG A 27 18.46 10.80 -38.89
C ARG A 27 18.17 9.43 -38.31
N PHE A 28 16.96 9.25 -37.72
CA PHE A 28 16.56 7.99 -37.13
C PHE A 28 15.76 7.15 -38.13
N TYR A 29 16.04 5.86 -38.19
CA TYR A 29 15.32 4.91 -39.05
C TYR A 29 14.00 4.43 -38.39
N THR A 30 13.16 5.36 -37.93
CA THR A 30 11.92 5.09 -37.26
C THR A 30 10.91 6.22 -37.53
N THR A 31 9.66 6.03 -37.13
CA THR A 31 8.64 7.09 -37.16
C THR A 31 8.33 7.60 -35.76
N LYS A 32 7.73 8.78 -35.64
CA LYS A 32 7.33 9.32 -34.33
C LYS A 32 6.30 8.43 -33.64
N GLU A 33 5.41 7.83 -34.42
CA GLU A 33 4.38 6.91 -33.91
C GLU A 33 5.00 5.65 -33.33
N ALA A 34 5.99 5.07 -34.02
CA ALA A 34 6.74 3.89 -33.55
C ALA A 34 7.64 4.20 -32.35
N SER A 35 7.96 5.48 -32.13
CA SER A 35 8.78 5.98 -31.03
C SER A 35 7.95 6.54 -29.86
N ALA A 36 6.63 6.41 -29.90
CA ALA A 36 5.77 6.80 -28.81
C ALA A 36 6.02 5.96 -27.55
N LEU A 37 5.72 6.54 -26.39
CA LEU A 37 5.75 5.81 -25.12
C LEU A 37 4.64 4.74 -25.13
N LYS A 38 4.94 3.59 -24.58
CA LYS A 38 3.94 2.54 -24.38
C LYS A 38 2.91 2.98 -23.35
N PRO A 39 1.62 2.79 -23.59
CA PRO A 39 0.60 3.10 -22.60
C PRO A 39 0.73 2.16 -21.40
N VAL A 40 0.42 2.69 -20.24
CA VAL A 40 0.29 1.94 -18.99
C VAL A 40 -1.14 2.14 -18.50
N ALA A 41 -1.85 1.07 -18.26
CA ALA A 41 -3.18 1.14 -17.68
C ALA A 41 -3.09 1.61 -16.23
N VAL A 42 -3.92 2.58 -15.88
CA VAL A 42 -4.00 3.17 -14.55
C VAL A 42 -5.45 3.14 -14.12
N ASP A 43 -5.71 2.67 -12.91
CA ASP A 43 -7.03 2.72 -12.30
C ASP A 43 -6.90 2.96 -10.79
N VAL A 44 -8.00 3.36 -10.15
CA VAL A 44 -8.01 3.73 -8.73
C VAL A 44 -9.09 2.95 -8.00
N CYS A 45 -8.71 2.34 -6.88
CA CYS A 45 -9.63 1.72 -5.95
C CYS A 45 -9.37 2.24 -4.53
N ALA A 46 -10.40 2.83 -3.91
CA ALA A 46 -10.35 3.33 -2.53
C ALA A 46 -9.19 4.30 -2.23
N GLY A 47 -8.75 5.09 -3.23
CA GLY A 47 -7.62 6.02 -3.10
C GLY A 47 -6.25 5.39 -3.35
N LEU A 48 -6.18 4.08 -3.60
CA LEU A 48 -4.96 3.39 -4.03
C LEU A 48 -4.87 3.40 -5.55
N ILE A 49 -3.71 3.77 -6.08
CA ILE A 49 -3.45 3.83 -7.53
C ILE A 49 -2.81 2.50 -7.96
N PHE A 50 -3.42 1.87 -8.95
CA PHE A 50 -2.96 0.62 -9.54
C PHE A 50 -2.44 0.85 -10.96
N LEU A 51 -1.36 0.17 -11.30
CA LEU A 51 -0.71 0.25 -12.60
C LEU A 51 -0.59 -1.16 -13.18
N CYS A 52 -0.89 -1.32 -14.47
CA CYS A 52 -0.68 -2.57 -15.18
C CYS A 52 -0.23 -2.30 -16.63
N PHE A 53 0.82 -2.98 -17.08
CA PHE A 53 1.31 -2.83 -18.46
C PHE A 53 0.41 -3.51 -19.48
N GLU A 54 -0.14 -4.66 -19.14
CA GLU A 54 -0.95 -5.49 -20.04
C GLU A 54 -2.14 -6.09 -19.27
N PRO A 55 -3.16 -5.26 -18.92
CA PRO A 55 -4.30 -5.77 -18.17
C PRO A 55 -5.10 -6.77 -19.01
N GLN A 56 -5.41 -7.92 -18.41
CA GLN A 56 -6.24 -8.94 -19.02
C GLN A 56 -7.72 -8.81 -18.60
N GLU A 57 -7.96 -8.02 -17.57
CA GLU A 57 -9.28 -7.80 -16.97
C GLU A 57 -9.34 -6.40 -16.33
N SER A 58 -10.52 -5.97 -15.91
CA SER A 58 -10.66 -4.71 -15.17
C SER A 58 -10.02 -4.81 -13.78
N LEU A 59 -9.60 -3.66 -13.20
CA LEU A 59 -9.09 -3.63 -11.82
C LEU A 59 -10.10 -4.23 -10.83
N ARG A 60 -11.39 -3.96 -11.02
CA ARG A 60 -12.44 -4.47 -10.12
C ARG A 60 -12.59 -5.99 -10.20
N ASP A 61 -12.49 -6.55 -11.39
CA ASP A 61 -12.52 -8.02 -11.57
C ASP A 61 -11.28 -8.67 -10.97
N TYR A 62 -10.09 -8.09 -11.20
CA TYR A 62 -8.84 -8.53 -10.60
C TYR A 62 -8.87 -8.51 -9.07
N LEU A 63 -9.38 -7.45 -8.48
CA LEU A 63 -9.48 -7.32 -7.02
C LEU A 63 -10.59 -8.21 -6.43
N GLY A 64 -11.66 -8.46 -7.18
CA GLY A 64 -12.80 -9.22 -6.68
C GLY A 64 -13.28 -8.69 -5.33
N GLY A 65 -13.51 -9.56 -4.36
CA GLY A 65 -13.92 -9.18 -3.00
C GLY A 65 -12.91 -8.34 -2.21
N MET A 66 -11.69 -8.15 -2.72
CA MET A 66 -10.73 -7.23 -2.10
C MET A 66 -11.07 -5.76 -2.33
N ALA A 67 -11.76 -5.43 -3.42
CA ALA A 67 -12.17 -4.05 -3.69
C ALA A 67 -13.02 -3.49 -2.54
N GLU A 68 -14.02 -4.23 -2.08
CA GLU A 68 -14.88 -3.85 -0.95
C GLU A 68 -14.09 -3.70 0.36
N LYS A 69 -13.08 -4.54 0.57
CA LYS A 69 -12.22 -4.45 1.75
C LYS A 69 -11.35 -3.19 1.73
N PHE A 70 -10.81 -2.82 0.57
CA PHE A 70 -10.08 -1.56 0.41
C PHE A 70 -10.99 -0.35 0.64
N GLU A 71 -12.21 -0.37 0.13
CA GLU A 71 -13.20 0.68 0.35
C GLU A 71 -13.50 0.89 1.86
N GLN A 72 -13.46 -0.18 2.66
CA GLN A 72 -13.64 -0.12 4.11
C GLN A 72 -12.44 0.46 4.87
N LEU A 73 -11.23 0.46 4.28
CA LEU A 73 -10.01 0.96 4.93
C LEU A 73 -9.92 2.49 4.97
N ALA A 74 -10.84 3.20 4.29
CA ALA A 74 -10.89 4.66 4.24
C ALA A 74 -9.55 5.34 3.81
N VAL A 75 -8.72 4.66 3.02
CA VAL A 75 -7.43 5.19 2.55
C VAL A 75 -7.62 6.50 1.78
N ALA A 76 -8.71 6.64 1.04
CA ALA A 76 -9.06 7.87 0.32
C ALA A 76 -9.25 9.08 1.23
N GLN A 77 -9.45 8.87 2.53
CA GLN A 77 -9.61 9.93 3.55
C GLN A 77 -8.30 10.27 4.27
N ALA A 78 -7.20 9.55 3.96
CA ALA A 78 -5.90 9.81 4.56
C ALA A 78 -5.39 11.21 4.17
N THR A 79 -5.04 12.01 5.16
CA THR A 79 -4.54 13.38 4.99
C THR A 79 -3.06 13.52 5.26
N THR A 80 -2.44 12.48 5.83
CA THR A 80 -1.01 12.44 6.16
C THR A 80 -0.36 11.22 5.51
N PHE A 81 0.90 11.40 5.11
CA PHE A 81 1.70 10.36 4.49
C PHE A 81 3.07 10.31 5.17
N HIS A 82 3.51 9.10 5.49
CA HIS A 82 4.87 8.84 5.98
C HIS A 82 5.48 7.73 5.15
N GLU A 83 6.69 7.92 4.68
CA GLU A 83 7.44 6.95 3.90
C GLU A 83 8.61 6.41 4.72
N TYR A 84 8.74 5.11 4.72
CA TYR A 84 9.88 4.39 5.30
C TYR A 84 10.47 3.48 4.24
N VAL A 85 11.75 3.62 3.97
CA VAL A 85 12.48 2.79 3.03
C VAL A 85 13.45 1.89 3.79
N TYR A 86 13.33 0.59 3.58
CA TYR A 86 14.24 -0.41 4.13
C TYR A 86 14.86 -1.20 2.98
N GLU A 87 16.18 -1.18 2.90
CA GLU A 87 16.93 -2.01 1.96
C GLU A 87 17.24 -3.35 2.62
N THR A 88 16.88 -4.45 1.96
CA THR A 88 17.14 -5.81 2.47
C THR A 88 17.67 -6.70 1.34
N ASP A 89 18.69 -7.50 1.64
CA ASP A 89 19.23 -8.51 0.72
C ASP A 89 18.37 -9.78 0.72
N ALA A 90 17.08 -9.63 0.47
CA ALA A 90 16.12 -10.72 0.44
C ALA A 90 15.15 -10.62 -0.73
N ASN A 91 14.70 -11.78 -1.22
CA ASN A 91 13.62 -11.81 -2.20
C ASN A 91 12.33 -11.26 -1.56
N TRP A 92 11.62 -10.41 -2.28
CA TRP A 92 10.37 -9.81 -1.80
C TRP A 92 9.31 -10.86 -1.38
N LYS A 93 9.32 -12.04 -2.00
CA LYS A 93 8.40 -13.14 -1.64
C LYS A 93 8.63 -13.63 -0.22
N LEU A 94 9.91 -13.71 0.21
CA LEU A 94 10.24 -14.10 1.58
C LEU A 94 9.71 -13.08 2.60
N THR A 95 9.87 -11.80 2.29
CA THR A 95 9.30 -10.72 3.11
C THR A 95 7.78 -10.81 3.17
N TYR A 96 7.14 -11.04 2.01
CA TYR A 96 5.69 -11.21 1.93
C TYR A 96 5.20 -12.41 2.74
N ASP A 97 5.86 -13.57 2.62
CA ASP A 97 5.48 -14.80 3.31
C ASP A 97 5.56 -14.65 4.83
N ASN A 98 6.53 -13.89 5.32
CA ASN A 98 6.65 -13.57 6.75
C ASN A 98 5.41 -12.85 7.32
N PHE A 99 4.71 -12.05 6.50
CA PHE A 99 3.46 -11.40 6.88
C PHE A 99 2.21 -12.25 6.66
N GLN A 100 2.36 -13.43 6.05
CA GLN A 100 1.24 -14.32 5.76
C GLN A 100 1.01 -15.40 6.83
N GLU A 101 1.83 -15.42 7.87
CA GLU A 101 1.69 -16.31 9.01
C GLU A 101 1.91 -15.53 10.32
N ASN A 102 1.37 -16.03 11.42
CA ASN A 102 1.46 -15.39 12.73
C ASN A 102 2.23 -16.25 13.74
N TYR A 103 2.73 -17.41 13.32
CA TYR A 103 3.36 -18.37 14.23
C TYR A 103 4.62 -17.80 14.90
N HIS A 104 5.40 -17.00 14.17
CA HIS A 104 6.61 -16.36 14.69
C HIS A 104 6.32 -15.24 15.70
N LEU A 105 5.14 -14.60 15.66
CA LEU A 105 4.84 -13.40 16.46
C LEU A 105 5.10 -13.63 17.95
N ARG A 106 4.72 -14.78 18.46
CA ARG A 106 4.91 -15.12 19.88
C ARG A 106 6.38 -15.16 20.31
N PHE A 107 7.25 -15.60 19.40
CA PHE A 107 8.66 -15.84 19.70
C PHE A 107 9.53 -14.64 19.35
N ILE A 108 9.25 -14.00 18.22
CA ILE A 108 10.05 -12.89 17.70
C ILE A 108 9.52 -11.54 18.17
N HIS A 109 8.18 -11.42 18.33
CA HIS A 109 7.51 -10.17 18.70
C HIS A 109 6.75 -10.24 20.04
N PRO A 110 7.30 -10.83 21.10
CA PRO A 110 6.56 -11.00 22.37
C PRO A 110 6.20 -9.67 23.04
N ARG A 111 6.93 -8.59 22.70
CA ARG A 111 6.72 -7.25 23.27
C ARG A 111 5.95 -6.32 22.34
N SER A 112 6.02 -6.51 21.02
CA SER A 112 5.39 -5.65 20.03
C SER A 112 4.07 -6.22 19.47
N GLY A 113 3.91 -7.54 19.49
CA GLY A 113 2.72 -8.23 19.00
C GLY A 113 1.57 -8.33 20.01
N GLY A 114 1.63 -7.63 21.14
CA GLY A 114 0.68 -7.77 22.24
C GLY A 114 -0.78 -7.56 21.88
N SER A 115 -1.06 -6.77 20.84
CA SER A 115 -2.42 -6.56 20.32
C SER A 115 -3.00 -7.78 19.61
N ALA A 116 -2.16 -8.70 19.15
CA ALA A 116 -2.56 -9.96 18.51
C ALA A 116 -2.83 -11.09 19.51
N PHE A 117 -2.39 -10.93 20.76
CA PHE A 117 -2.51 -11.96 21.80
C PHE A 117 -3.68 -11.62 22.72
N ALA A 118 -4.80 -12.25 22.48
CA ALA A 118 -5.94 -12.17 23.37
C ALA A 118 -5.98 -13.37 24.31
N PRO A 119 -6.65 -13.29 25.47
CA PRO A 119 -6.77 -14.42 26.39
C PRO A 119 -7.32 -15.69 25.74
N GLN A 120 -8.23 -15.54 24.78
CA GLN A 120 -8.80 -16.64 23.99
C GLN A 120 -7.89 -17.12 22.85
N ASN A 121 -6.83 -16.38 22.54
CA ASN A 121 -5.87 -16.72 21.50
C ASN A 121 -4.44 -16.30 21.91
N PRO A 122 -3.86 -16.97 22.92
CA PRO A 122 -2.58 -16.57 23.48
C PRO A 122 -1.39 -16.81 22.53
N PHE A 123 -1.62 -17.45 21.39
CA PHE A 123 -0.60 -17.74 20.39
C PHE A 123 -0.67 -16.83 19.17
N GLY A 124 -1.69 -15.95 19.07
CA GLY A 124 -1.86 -15.06 17.95
C GLY A 124 -2.29 -15.75 16.65
N TYR A 125 -2.90 -16.95 16.72
CA TYR A 125 -3.35 -17.65 15.53
C TYR A 125 -4.41 -16.85 14.78
N PRO A 126 -4.43 -16.94 13.44
CA PRO A 126 -5.48 -16.32 12.65
C PRO A 126 -6.86 -16.84 13.04
N LYS A 127 -7.81 -15.92 13.15
CA LYS A 127 -9.23 -16.26 13.36
C LYS A 127 -9.86 -16.82 12.09
N GLN A 128 -9.49 -16.23 10.97
CA GLN A 128 -10.08 -16.53 9.67
C GLN A 128 -9.12 -16.16 8.55
N PHE A 129 -9.13 -16.99 7.51
CA PHE A 129 -8.56 -16.65 6.20
C PHE A 129 -9.70 -16.38 5.22
N GLY A 130 -9.53 -15.38 4.36
CA GLY A 130 -10.37 -15.12 3.20
C GLY A 130 -9.53 -15.25 1.93
N PHE A 131 -10.10 -15.87 0.91
CA PHE A 131 -9.48 -16.03 -0.41
C PHE A 131 -10.33 -15.31 -1.45
N HIS A 132 -9.71 -14.43 -2.23
CA HIS A 132 -10.36 -13.58 -3.21
C HIS A 132 -9.58 -13.64 -4.52
N GLY A 133 -9.79 -14.71 -5.31
CA GLY A 133 -8.96 -14.98 -6.49
C GLY A 133 -7.48 -15.13 -6.10
N PRO A 134 -6.58 -14.33 -6.66
CA PRO A 134 -5.16 -14.37 -6.33
C PRO A 134 -4.84 -13.71 -4.98
N HIS A 135 -5.81 -13.07 -4.33
CA HIS A 135 -5.61 -12.31 -3.10
C HIS A 135 -6.04 -13.11 -1.87
N ARG A 136 -5.40 -12.78 -0.74
CA ARG A 136 -5.71 -13.39 0.54
C ARG A 136 -5.85 -12.32 1.62
N THR A 137 -6.80 -12.53 2.51
CA THR A 137 -6.93 -11.78 3.76
C THR A 137 -6.75 -12.69 4.95
N GLN A 138 -6.23 -12.13 6.03
CA GLN A 138 -6.09 -12.79 7.30
C GLN A 138 -6.68 -11.90 8.38
N THR A 139 -7.58 -12.46 9.19
CA THR A 139 -8.16 -11.78 10.34
C THR A 139 -7.55 -12.37 11.60
N ILE A 140 -6.98 -11.53 12.46
CA ILE A 140 -6.46 -11.92 13.77
C ILE A 140 -7.47 -11.54 14.87
N TRP A 141 -7.39 -12.24 15.97
CA TRP A 141 -8.10 -11.82 17.18
C TRP A 141 -7.57 -10.48 17.66
N THR A 142 -8.47 -9.58 18.02
CA THR A 142 -8.08 -8.31 18.64
C THR A 142 -8.12 -8.47 20.14
N ASN A 143 -7.04 -8.12 20.81
CA ASN A 143 -7.07 -7.95 22.25
C ASN A 143 -7.86 -6.68 22.58
N PRO A 144 -8.99 -6.75 23.27
CA PRO A 144 -9.83 -5.58 23.58
C PRO A 144 -9.14 -4.60 24.56
N ALA A 145 -8.11 -5.05 25.25
CA ALA A 145 -7.34 -4.23 26.19
C ALA A 145 -5.81 -4.47 25.98
N PRO A 146 -5.26 -4.09 24.83
CA PRO A 146 -3.84 -4.26 24.59
C PRO A 146 -3.05 -3.37 25.56
N ALA A 147 -2.16 -3.97 26.34
CA ALA A 147 -1.15 -3.20 27.05
C ALA A 147 -0.09 -2.79 26.01
N PRO A 148 0.07 -1.51 25.67
CA PRO A 148 1.10 -1.08 24.74
C PRO A 148 2.47 -1.40 25.33
N ALA A 149 3.40 -1.88 24.51
CA ALA A 149 4.79 -2.02 24.93
C ALA A 149 5.33 -0.63 25.36
N PRO A 150 6.28 -0.56 26.30
CA PRO A 150 6.76 0.71 26.85
C PRO A 150 7.19 1.72 25.78
N TYR A 151 7.87 1.26 24.70
CA TYR A 151 8.27 2.11 23.59
C TYR A 151 7.08 2.59 22.74
N GLN A 152 6.03 1.77 22.61
CA GLN A 152 4.79 2.16 21.93
C GLN A 152 4.03 3.20 22.75
N ALA A 153 3.96 3.01 24.09
CA ALA A 153 3.35 3.97 24.98
C ALA A 153 4.06 5.34 24.91
N GLU A 154 5.40 5.35 24.82
CA GLU A 154 6.17 6.56 24.64
C GLU A 154 5.92 7.22 23.27
N ALA A 155 5.92 6.44 22.19
CA ALA A 155 5.63 6.94 20.85
C ALA A 155 4.21 7.47 20.75
N PHE A 156 3.22 6.74 21.25
CA PHE A 156 1.83 7.20 21.32
C PHE A 156 1.65 8.41 22.23
N GLY A 157 2.37 8.45 23.35
CA GLY A 157 2.35 9.60 24.25
C GLY A 157 2.86 10.89 23.59
N ARG A 158 3.72 10.79 22.58
CA ARG A 158 4.20 11.95 21.80
C ARG A 158 3.27 12.32 20.64
N LEU A 159 2.68 11.34 19.98
CA LEU A 159 1.85 11.53 18.76
C LEU A 159 0.38 11.74 19.08
N LEU A 160 -0.13 11.04 20.09
CA LEU A 160 -1.56 11.03 20.42
C LEU A 160 -2.10 12.42 20.80
N PRO A 161 -1.43 13.23 21.66
CA PRO A 161 -1.93 14.56 22.01
C PRO A 161 -2.06 15.47 20.79
N ARG A 162 -1.13 15.36 19.84
CA ARG A 162 -1.17 16.15 18.61
C ARG A 162 -2.31 15.69 17.70
N ALA A 163 -2.45 14.40 17.49
CA ALA A 163 -3.52 13.82 16.66
C ALA A 163 -4.91 14.13 17.24
N MET A 164 -5.05 14.14 18.57
CA MET A 164 -6.28 14.53 19.25
C MET A 164 -6.54 16.05 19.16
N ALA A 165 -5.53 16.89 19.31
CA ALA A 165 -5.65 18.34 19.18
C ALA A 165 -6.00 18.76 17.75
N GLU A 166 -5.56 18.00 16.75
CA GLU A 166 -5.87 18.22 15.34
C GLU A 166 -7.22 17.57 14.91
N GLY A 167 -7.94 16.93 15.84
CA GLY A 167 -9.23 16.28 15.57
C GLY A 167 -9.13 15.02 14.69
N LEU A 168 -7.91 14.48 14.53
CA LEU A 168 -7.65 13.30 13.69
C LEU A 168 -8.02 11.98 14.37
N LEU A 169 -8.18 11.97 15.70
CA LEU A 169 -8.57 10.81 16.50
C LEU A 169 -9.64 11.21 17.51
N GLU A 170 -10.75 10.48 17.53
CA GLU A 170 -11.72 10.54 18.62
C GLU A 170 -11.18 9.78 19.84
N THR A 171 -11.43 10.29 21.03
CA THR A 171 -11.06 9.58 22.25
C THR A 171 -11.83 8.26 22.37
N PRO A 172 -11.18 7.13 22.68
CA PRO A 172 -11.85 5.83 22.80
C PRO A 172 -12.97 5.76 23.84
N HIS A 173 -13.11 6.78 24.67
CA HIS A 173 -14.07 6.84 25.78
C HIS A 173 -15.33 7.69 25.54
N ALA A 174 -15.53 8.21 24.33
CA ALA A 174 -16.70 9.04 24.02
C ALA A 174 -17.97 8.24 23.63
N ARG A 175 -17.95 6.90 23.73
CA ARG A 175 -19.16 6.06 23.59
C ARG A 175 -19.53 5.48 24.94
N LYS A 176 -20.38 6.20 25.65
CA LYS A 176 -21.27 5.64 26.67
C LYS A 176 -22.58 5.22 26.02
#